data_f5ba94296bd809c1c483ada9184c8903
#
_entry.id   f5ba94296bd809c1c483ada9184c8903
#
_cell.length_a   1.000
_cell.length_b   1.000
_cell.length_c   1.000
_cell.angle_alpha   90.00
_cell.angle_beta   90.00
_cell.angle_gamma   90.00
#
_symmetry.space_group_name_H-M   'P 1'
#
loop_
_entity.id
_entity.type
_entity.pdbx_description
1 polymer ?
#
loop_
_entity_poly.entity_id
_entity_poly.type
_entity_poly.pdbx_seq_one_letter_code
_entity_poly.pdbx_strand_id
1 'polypeptide(L)'
;SSALTAGGSIIWEYLMETETPSKNDLIITVMGGASVGEMLHRLYEKSFWSKSLWLSFFISPMDAVNYVITDKKPGNTEHIPLETETLFYFGSTSADTGNLQHTIGTGINIVYGKPFGLESKVPFEHFELNLDASFSGDAYYWISFFSDGLIRSWAPCEDLNSATTLGIGLHYDFIYSKDINYSANSLGFT
;
A
#
# COMPACT_ATOMS: atom_id res chain seq x y z
N SER A 1 10.90 2.83 -11.30
CA SER A 1 10.16 3.77 -10.41
C SER A 1 11.00 4.28 -9.25
N SER A 2 11.73 3.41 -8.53
CA SER A 2 12.51 3.77 -7.33
C SER A 2 13.49 4.95 -7.53
N ALA A 3 14.13 5.06 -8.69
CA ALA A 3 15.04 6.17 -9.00
C ALA A 3 14.33 7.53 -9.08
N LEU A 4 13.10 7.56 -9.61
CA LEU A 4 12.27 8.76 -9.67
C LEU A 4 11.78 9.16 -8.27
N THR A 5 11.37 8.20 -7.47
CA THR A 5 10.96 8.44 -6.08
C THR A 5 12.12 8.99 -5.26
N ALA A 6 13.30 8.37 -5.37
CA ALA A 6 14.51 8.83 -4.69
C ALA A 6 14.92 10.24 -5.16
N GLY A 7 14.90 10.49 -6.47
CA GLY A 7 15.20 11.80 -7.04
C GLY A 7 14.23 12.88 -6.58
N GLY A 8 12.94 12.59 -6.57
CA GLY A 8 11.90 13.49 -6.08
C GLY A 8 12.06 13.80 -4.58
N SER A 9 12.33 12.78 -3.78
CA SER A 9 12.57 12.95 -2.34
C SER A 9 13.80 13.80 -2.05
N ILE A 10 14.91 13.57 -2.76
CA ILE A 10 16.13 14.37 -2.61
C ILE A 10 15.88 15.83 -3.00
N ILE A 11 15.16 16.08 -4.12
CA ILE A 11 14.84 17.43 -4.56
C ILE A 11 13.97 18.14 -3.50
N TRP A 12 12.98 17.44 -2.94
CA TRP A 12 12.11 18.01 -1.91
C TRP A 12 12.91 18.37 -0.66
N GLU A 13 13.66 17.42 -0.10
CA GLU A 13 14.44 17.56 1.13
C GLU A 13 15.50 18.68 1.05
N TYR A 14 16.18 18.81 -0.09
CA TYR A 14 17.32 19.73 -0.21
C TYR A 14 16.98 21.07 -0.84
N LEU A 15 15.89 21.17 -1.60
CA LEU A 15 15.55 22.38 -2.34
C LEU A 15 14.25 23.04 -1.91
N MET A 16 13.33 22.27 -1.31
CA MET A 16 11.98 22.75 -1.00
C MET A 16 11.73 22.88 0.52
N GLU A 17 12.44 22.12 1.34
CA GLU A 17 12.32 22.24 2.79
C GLU A 17 13.23 23.31 3.37
N THR A 18 12.74 23.98 4.40
CA THR A 18 13.47 25.01 5.15
C THR A 18 14.21 24.44 6.35
N GLU A 19 13.94 23.20 6.71
CA GLU A 19 14.58 22.47 7.79
C GLU A 19 15.77 21.63 7.30
N THR A 20 16.61 21.19 8.22
CA THR A 20 17.78 20.35 7.89
C THR A 20 17.30 18.97 7.42
N PRO A 21 17.77 18.48 6.25
CA PRO A 21 17.37 17.19 5.72
C PRO A 21 17.57 16.06 6.72
N SER A 22 16.52 15.27 6.93
CA SER A 22 16.56 14.09 7.80
C SER A 22 16.89 12.84 7.01
N LYS A 23 17.99 12.17 7.36
CA LYS A 23 18.35 10.89 6.73
C LYS A 23 17.28 9.82 6.94
N ASN A 24 16.60 9.88 8.07
CA ASN A 24 15.52 8.94 8.40
C ASN A 24 14.31 9.16 7.48
N ASP A 25 13.89 10.41 7.29
CA ASP A 25 12.78 10.75 6.39
C ASP A 25 13.08 10.36 4.96
N LEU A 26 14.28 10.63 4.48
CA LEU A 26 14.70 10.23 3.14
C LEU A 26 14.60 8.72 2.95
N ILE A 27 15.09 7.93 3.90
CA ILE A 27 15.03 6.46 3.82
C ILE A 27 13.57 5.99 3.86
N ILE A 28 12.77 6.49 4.80
CA ILE A 28 11.37 6.09 4.97
C ILE A 28 10.56 6.45 3.73
N THR A 29 10.70 7.66 3.22
CA THR A 29 9.96 8.13 2.04
C THR A 29 10.34 7.34 0.78
N VAL A 30 11.62 7.08 0.57
CA VAL A 30 12.07 6.31 -0.59
C VAL A 30 11.63 4.86 -0.51
N MET A 31 11.82 4.20 0.62
CA MET A 31 11.42 2.79 0.78
C MET A 31 9.90 2.62 0.75
N GLY A 32 9.16 3.43 1.49
CA GLY A 32 7.69 3.41 1.50
C GLY A 32 7.11 3.72 0.13
N GLY A 33 7.57 4.80 -0.49
CA GLY A 33 7.11 5.18 -1.83
C GLY A 33 7.45 4.15 -2.91
N ALA A 34 8.60 3.50 -2.84
CA ALA A 34 8.97 2.44 -3.78
C ALA A 34 8.12 1.17 -3.59
N SER A 35 7.90 0.76 -2.35
CA SER A 35 7.09 -0.44 -2.05
C SER A 35 5.62 -0.25 -2.41
N VAL A 36 5.01 0.84 -1.95
CA VAL A 36 3.62 1.17 -2.26
C VAL A 36 3.44 1.38 -3.77
N GLY A 37 4.38 2.07 -4.41
CA GLY A 37 4.38 2.27 -5.87
C GLY A 37 4.42 0.96 -6.65
N GLU A 38 5.20 -0.04 -6.21
CA GLU A 38 5.24 -1.36 -6.83
C GLU A 38 3.93 -2.13 -6.60
N MET A 39 3.36 -2.09 -5.39
CA MET A 39 2.08 -2.73 -5.08
C MET A 39 0.94 -2.13 -5.94
N LEU A 40 0.87 -0.80 -6.04
CA LEU A 40 -0.11 -0.12 -6.89
C LEU A 40 0.08 -0.43 -8.37
N HIS A 41 1.33 -0.53 -8.84
CA HIS A 41 1.62 -0.93 -10.21
C HIS A 41 1.11 -2.34 -10.52
N ARG A 42 1.26 -3.29 -9.61
CA ARG A 42 0.71 -4.65 -9.76
C ARG A 42 -0.80 -4.68 -9.77
N LEU A 43 -1.44 -3.89 -8.90
CA LEU A 43 -2.91 -3.72 -8.95
C LEU A 43 -3.36 -3.09 -10.27
N TYR A 44 -2.61 -2.12 -10.80
CA TYR A 44 -2.87 -1.52 -12.10
C TYR A 44 -2.78 -2.57 -13.22
N GLU A 45 -1.70 -3.35 -13.29
CA GLU A 45 -1.55 -4.40 -14.28
C GLU A 45 -2.73 -5.37 -14.24
N LYS A 46 -3.12 -5.85 -13.05
CA LYS A 46 -4.27 -6.72 -12.88
C LYS A 46 -5.58 -6.07 -13.34
N SER A 47 -5.82 -4.83 -12.95
CA SER A 47 -7.02 -4.08 -13.31
C SER A 47 -7.10 -3.84 -14.81
N PHE A 48 -5.98 -3.53 -15.44
CA PHE A 48 -5.88 -3.35 -16.88
C PHE A 48 -6.26 -4.63 -17.63
N TRP A 49 -5.68 -5.78 -17.24
CA TRP A 49 -5.98 -7.07 -17.85
C TRP A 49 -7.39 -7.57 -17.54
N SER A 50 -7.97 -7.18 -16.44
CA SER A 50 -9.38 -7.42 -16.12
C SER A 50 -10.35 -6.51 -16.90
N LYS A 51 -9.84 -5.64 -17.78
CA LYS A 51 -10.57 -4.68 -18.61
C LYS A 51 -11.31 -3.59 -17.85
N SER A 52 -10.89 -3.29 -16.62
CA SER A 52 -11.44 -2.23 -15.82
C SER A 52 -10.57 -0.95 -15.90
N LEU A 53 -10.62 -0.26 -17.05
CA LEU A 53 -9.82 0.96 -17.30
C LEU A 53 -10.05 2.04 -16.25
N TRP A 54 -11.28 2.21 -15.79
CA TRP A 54 -11.60 3.16 -14.73
C TRP A 54 -10.91 2.84 -13.42
N LEU A 55 -10.93 1.57 -13.02
CA LEU A 55 -10.25 1.12 -11.82
C LEU A 55 -8.73 1.30 -11.94
N SER A 56 -8.17 0.98 -13.11
CA SER A 56 -6.76 1.18 -13.41
C SER A 56 -6.35 2.65 -13.26
N PHE A 57 -7.18 3.59 -13.73
CA PHE A 57 -6.91 5.02 -13.58
C PHE A 57 -6.92 5.47 -12.12
N PHE A 58 -7.83 4.94 -11.30
CA PHE A 58 -7.87 5.26 -9.86
C PHE A 58 -6.69 4.67 -9.08
N ILE A 59 -6.25 3.48 -9.44
CA ILE A 59 -5.15 2.79 -8.76
C ILE A 59 -3.80 3.43 -9.11
N SER A 60 -3.55 3.69 -10.39
CA SER A 60 -2.30 4.29 -10.85
C SER A 60 -2.55 5.28 -11.99
N PRO A 61 -2.89 6.53 -11.66
CA PRO A 61 -3.18 7.55 -12.66
C PRO A 61 -1.99 7.79 -13.62
N MET A 62 -0.76 7.71 -13.12
CA MET A 62 0.44 7.93 -13.94
C MET A 62 0.66 6.83 -14.98
N ASP A 63 0.44 5.57 -14.59
CA ASP A 63 0.53 4.44 -15.53
C ASP A 63 -0.60 4.49 -16.57
N ALA A 64 -1.81 4.86 -16.14
CA ALA A 64 -2.95 5.04 -17.03
C ALA A 64 -2.72 6.18 -18.05
N VAL A 65 -2.19 7.32 -17.60
CA VAL A 65 -1.81 8.45 -18.47
C VAL A 65 -0.69 8.03 -19.44
N ASN A 66 0.33 7.34 -18.93
CA ASN A 66 1.43 6.85 -19.75
C ASN A 66 0.94 5.89 -20.84
N TYR A 67 -0.01 5.00 -20.51
CA TYR A 67 -0.66 4.14 -21.51
C TYR A 67 -1.39 4.95 -22.59
N VAL A 68 -2.18 5.96 -22.21
CA VAL A 68 -2.92 6.80 -23.16
C VAL A 68 -1.97 7.54 -24.10
N ILE A 69 -0.81 8.02 -23.59
CA ILE A 69 0.15 8.78 -24.38
C ILE A 69 0.99 7.88 -25.29
N THR A 70 1.40 6.71 -24.80
CA THR A 70 2.39 5.86 -25.48
C THR A 70 1.78 4.67 -26.21
N ASP A 71 0.51 4.37 -25.98
CA ASP A 71 -0.19 3.14 -26.42
C ASP A 71 0.56 1.85 -26.03
N LYS A 72 1.43 1.93 -25.02
CA LYS A 72 2.17 0.77 -24.52
C LYS A 72 1.34 0.09 -23.46
N LYS A 73 0.87 -1.12 -23.77
CA LYS A 73 0.20 -1.99 -22.81
C LYS A 73 1.18 -2.40 -21.70
N PRO A 74 0.65 -2.60 -20.46
CA PRO A 74 1.44 -3.23 -19.41
C PRO A 74 2.02 -4.56 -19.91
N GLY A 75 3.22 -4.89 -19.43
CA GLY A 75 3.86 -6.16 -19.79
C GLY A 75 2.95 -7.35 -19.44
N ASN A 76 2.96 -8.37 -20.26
CA ASN A 76 2.25 -9.62 -19.96
C ASN A 76 3.05 -10.34 -18.87
N THR A 77 2.75 -10.08 -17.62
CA THR A 77 3.40 -10.75 -16.49
C THR A 77 2.74 -12.11 -16.29
N GLU A 78 3.47 -13.19 -16.54
CA GLU A 78 3.05 -14.56 -16.25
C GLU A 78 2.71 -14.80 -14.77
N HIS A 79 2.98 -13.81 -13.92
CA HIS A 79 2.89 -13.83 -12.47
C HIS A 79 1.73 -13.01 -11.88
N ILE A 80 0.69 -12.68 -12.66
CA ILE A 80 -0.48 -11.99 -12.07
C ILE A 80 -1.26 -13.01 -11.24
N PRO A 81 -1.28 -12.90 -9.90
CA PRO A 81 -2.05 -13.82 -9.08
C PRO A 81 -3.53 -13.72 -9.42
N LEU A 82 -4.19 -14.87 -9.51
CA LEU A 82 -5.62 -14.94 -9.82
C LEU A 82 -6.48 -14.38 -8.67
N GLU A 83 -5.96 -14.42 -7.45
CA GLU A 83 -6.69 -14.04 -6.25
C GLU A 83 -6.41 -12.60 -5.86
N THR A 84 -7.46 -11.82 -5.71
CA THR A 84 -7.45 -10.48 -5.11
C THR A 84 -8.77 -10.30 -4.42
N GLU A 85 -8.70 -10.04 -3.13
CA GLU A 85 -9.88 -9.73 -2.32
C GLU A 85 -9.91 -8.23 -2.05
N THR A 86 -11.10 -7.65 -2.09
CA THR A 86 -11.30 -6.25 -1.74
C THR A 86 -12.49 -6.15 -0.82
N LEU A 87 -12.26 -5.66 0.38
CA LEU A 87 -13.27 -5.44 1.40
C LEU A 87 -13.49 -3.95 1.61
N PHE A 88 -14.72 -3.49 1.43
CA PHE A 88 -15.14 -2.15 1.85
C PHE A 88 -15.91 -2.26 3.15
N TYR A 89 -15.63 -1.39 4.10
CA TYR A 89 -16.35 -1.34 5.36
C TYR A 89 -16.72 0.09 5.72
N PHE A 90 -17.81 0.19 6.42
CA PHE A 90 -18.35 1.43 6.95
C PHE A 90 -18.83 1.19 8.37
N GLY A 91 -18.54 2.10 9.27
CA GLY A 91 -18.92 1.97 10.65
C GLY A 91 -19.17 3.31 11.32
N SER A 92 -19.88 3.27 12.44
CA SER A 92 -20.01 4.40 13.33
C SER A 92 -19.84 3.96 14.76
N THR A 93 -19.19 4.79 15.55
CA THR A 93 -19.05 4.59 16.99
C THR A 93 -19.55 5.82 17.73
N SER A 94 -20.05 5.61 18.94
CA SER A 94 -20.45 6.67 19.84
C SER A 94 -19.76 6.45 21.17
N ALA A 95 -19.00 7.43 21.62
CA ALA A 95 -18.34 7.39 22.92
C ALA A 95 -18.87 8.52 23.81
N ASP A 96 -19.22 8.17 25.02
CA ASP A 96 -19.60 9.14 26.06
C ASP A 96 -18.39 9.38 26.96
N THR A 97 -17.65 10.47 26.67
CA THR A 97 -16.52 10.93 27.47
C THR A 97 -16.87 12.23 28.22
N GLY A 98 -18.16 12.40 28.59
CA GLY A 98 -18.72 13.63 29.13
C GLY A 98 -19.42 14.50 28.10
N ASN A 99 -19.10 14.34 26.81
CA ASN A 99 -19.85 14.82 25.66
C ASN A 99 -19.99 13.68 24.66
N LEU A 100 -21.19 13.43 24.21
CA LEU A 100 -21.46 12.38 23.23
C LEU A 100 -20.74 12.69 21.91
N GLN A 101 -19.71 11.94 21.59
CA GLN A 101 -18.98 12.06 20.33
C GLN A 101 -19.43 10.96 19.38
N HIS A 102 -19.83 11.35 18.18
CA HIS A 102 -20.15 10.45 17.09
C HIS A 102 -19.00 10.45 16.08
N THR A 103 -18.46 9.29 15.82
CA THR A 103 -17.44 9.09 14.81
C THR A 103 -17.97 8.20 13.70
N ILE A 104 -17.78 8.63 12.48
CA ILE A 104 -18.12 7.86 11.27
C ILE A 104 -16.80 7.45 10.63
N GLY A 105 -16.64 6.18 10.32
CA GLY A 105 -15.45 5.64 9.69
C GLY A 105 -15.78 4.82 8.44
N THR A 106 -14.87 4.83 7.51
CA THR A 106 -14.89 4.00 6.31
C THR A 106 -13.48 3.54 5.98
N GLY A 107 -13.36 2.39 5.34
CA GLY A 107 -12.08 1.92 4.90
C GLY A 107 -12.18 0.92 3.75
N ILE A 108 -11.02 0.64 3.19
CA ILE A 108 -10.82 -0.35 2.15
C ILE A 108 -9.61 -1.20 2.53
N ASN A 109 -9.80 -2.51 2.47
CA ASN A 109 -8.72 -3.48 2.59
C ASN A 109 -8.60 -4.23 1.25
N ILE A 110 -7.39 -4.34 0.74
CA ILE A 110 -7.06 -5.05 -0.50
C ILE A 110 -6.00 -6.09 -0.18
N VAL A 111 -6.33 -7.35 -0.38
CA VAL A 111 -5.39 -8.47 -0.31
C VAL A 111 -5.10 -8.95 -1.72
N TYR A 112 -3.82 -8.96 -2.10
CA TYR A 112 -3.34 -9.36 -3.40
C TYR A 112 -2.47 -10.60 -3.30
N GLY A 113 -2.78 -11.63 -4.07
CA GLY A 113 -2.05 -12.90 -4.07
C GLY A 113 -2.45 -13.82 -2.91
N LYS A 114 -1.84 -14.99 -2.88
CA LYS A 114 -2.08 -16.00 -1.83
C LYS A 114 -1.16 -15.77 -0.64
N PRO A 115 -1.69 -15.72 0.60
CA PRO A 115 -0.84 -15.52 1.77
C PRO A 115 -0.03 -16.76 2.18
N PHE A 116 -0.50 -17.96 1.83
CA PHE A 116 0.09 -19.21 2.28
C PHE A 116 0.50 -20.13 1.12
N GLY A 117 1.55 -20.94 1.36
CA GLY A 117 2.06 -21.86 0.36
C GLY A 117 2.76 -21.17 -0.82
N LEU A 118 3.09 -19.88 -0.69
CA LEU A 118 3.70 -19.11 -1.76
C LEU A 118 5.23 -19.17 -1.68
N GLU A 119 5.85 -19.77 -2.69
CA GLU A 119 7.27 -19.57 -2.97
C GLU A 119 7.43 -18.43 -3.95
N SER A 120 7.63 -17.20 -3.43
CA SER A 120 7.78 -16.02 -4.24
C SER A 120 9.25 -15.67 -4.44
N LYS A 121 9.62 -15.46 -5.71
CA LYS A 121 10.95 -14.95 -6.11
C LYS A 121 10.89 -13.49 -6.57
N VAL A 122 9.70 -13.01 -6.83
CA VAL A 122 9.44 -11.64 -7.28
C VAL A 122 8.84 -10.85 -6.13
N PRO A 123 9.38 -9.68 -5.80
CA PRO A 123 8.82 -8.86 -4.72
C PRO A 123 7.34 -8.54 -4.93
N PHE A 124 6.57 -8.54 -3.84
CA PHE A 124 5.16 -8.17 -3.80
C PHE A 124 4.22 -9.03 -4.66
N GLU A 125 4.50 -10.35 -4.80
CA GLU A 125 3.51 -11.32 -5.31
C GLU A 125 2.37 -11.56 -4.32
N HIS A 126 2.61 -11.25 -3.03
CA HIS A 126 1.58 -11.12 -2.02
C HIS A 126 1.77 -9.82 -1.25
N PHE A 127 0.69 -9.07 -1.09
CA PHE A 127 0.65 -7.88 -0.25
C PHE A 127 -0.77 -7.57 0.21
N GLU A 128 -0.84 -6.80 1.28
CA GLU A 128 -2.07 -6.24 1.82
C GLU A 128 -1.95 -4.72 1.90
N LEU A 129 -3.01 -4.02 1.50
CA LEU A 129 -3.16 -2.58 1.62
C LEU A 129 -4.42 -2.29 2.42
N ASN A 130 -4.30 -1.47 3.43
CA ASN A 130 -5.43 -1.02 4.23
C ASN A 130 -5.43 0.51 4.29
N LEU A 131 -6.54 1.11 3.95
CA LEU A 131 -6.77 2.55 4.02
C LEU A 131 -8.03 2.80 4.83
N ASP A 132 -7.88 3.52 5.94
CA ASP A 132 -8.97 3.91 6.83
C ASP A 132 -9.11 5.41 6.93
N ALA A 133 -10.33 5.88 7.01
CA ALA A 133 -10.64 7.27 7.32
C ALA A 133 -11.78 7.34 8.32
N SER A 134 -11.63 8.16 9.34
CA SER A 134 -12.68 8.43 10.31
C SER A 134 -12.81 9.93 10.60
N PHE A 135 -14.03 10.35 10.86
CA PHE A 135 -14.40 11.74 11.07
C PHE A 135 -15.34 11.86 12.26
N SER A 136 -15.11 12.88 13.10
CA SER A 136 -15.95 13.21 14.24
C SER A 136 -16.41 14.66 14.16
N GLY A 137 -17.54 14.97 14.80
CA GLY A 137 -18.23 16.27 14.69
C GLY A 137 -17.43 17.51 15.08
N ASP A 138 -16.37 17.37 15.86
CA ASP A 138 -15.50 18.48 16.33
C ASP A 138 -14.29 18.70 15.43
N ALA A 139 -14.41 18.46 14.12
CA ALA A 139 -13.33 18.53 13.14
C ALA A 139 -12.14 17.60 13.46
N TYR A 140 -12.38 16.56 14.25
CA TYR A 140 -11.41 15.50 14.43
C TYR A 140 -11.46 14.57 13.22
N TYR A 141 -10.31 14.32 12.61
CA TYR A 141 -10.15 13.39 11.52
C TYR A 141 -8.97 12.47 11.81
N TRP A 142 -9.08 11.26 11.31
CA TRP A 142 -8.03 10.26 11.36
C TRP A 142 -7.98 9.57 10.00
N ILE A 143 -6.81 9.54 9.40
CA ILE A 143 -6.54 8.81 8.17
C ILE A 143 -5.35 7.91 8.47
N SER A 144 -5.49 6.63 8.20
CA SER A 144 -4.40 5.67 8.30
C SER A 144 -4.26 4.86 7.03
N PHE A 145 -3.04 4.61 6.66
CA PHE A 145 -2.68 3.73 5.55
C PHE A 145 -1.64 2.74 6.04
N PHE A 146 -1.92 1.47 5.85
CA PHE A 146 -1.01 0.38 6.15
C PHE A 146 -0.75 -0.41 4.89
N SER A 147 0.49 -0.78 4.65
CA SER A 147 0.82 -1.75 3.63
C SER A 147 1.81 -2.78 4.18
N ASP A 148 1.55 -4.03 3.86
CA ASP A 148 2.42 -5.16 4.16
C ASP A 148 2.62 -5.96 2.89
N GLY A 149 3.87 -6.31 2.57
CA GLY A 149 4.13 -7.05 1.35
C GLY A 149 5.37 -7.91 1.42
N LEU A 150 5.28 -9.11 0.88
CA LEU A 150 6.38 -10.05 0.81
C LEU A 150 7.37 -9.63 -0.27
N ILE A 151 8.63 -9.44 0.13
CA ILE A 151 9.76 -9.23 -0.80
C ILE A 151 10.20 -10.58 -1.36
N ARG A 152 10.26 -11.59 -0.49
CA ARG A 152 10.62 -12.95 -0.85
C ARG A 152 10.03 -13.93 0.14
N SER A 153 9.56 -15.07 -0.36
CA SER A 153 9.02 -16.11 0.49
C SER A 153 9.48 -17.51 0.05
N TRP A 154 9.41 -18.42 0.99
CA TRP A 154 9.70 -19.85 0.82
C TRP A 154 8.54 -20.63 1.42
N ALA A 155 8.14 -21.70 0.76
CA ALA A 155 7.13 -22.64 1.25
C ALA A 155 7.83 -23.96 1.65
N PRO A 156 8.39 -24.05 2.88
CA PRO A 156 9.14 -25.24 3.30
C PRO A 156 8.27 -26.48 3.47
N CYS A 157 6.97 -26.30 3.65
CA CYS A 157 6.01 -27.40 3.82
C CYS A 157 4.68 -27.04 3.16
N GLU A 158 4.29 -27.83 2.19
CA GLU A 158 2.99 -27.72 1.54
C GLU A 158 2.35 -29.12 1.50
N ASP A 159 1.46 -29.39 2.45
CA ASP A 159 0.66 -30.60 2.51
C ASP A 159 -0.80 -30.30 2.19
N LEU A 160 -1.61 -31.33 1.88
CA LEU A 160 -3.04 -31.20 1.56
C LEU A 160 -3.86 -30.45 2.64
N ASN A 161 -3.38 -30.42 3.88
CA ASN A 161 -4.10 -29.84 5.03
C ASN A 161 -3.33 -28.71 5.73
N SER A 162 -2.09 -28.42 5.33
CA SER A 162 -1.28 -27.37 5.95
C SER A 162 -0.32 -26.75 4.94
N ALA A 163 -0.22 -25.44 4.97
CA ALA A 163 0.76 -24.68 4.22
C ALA A 163 1.52 -23.75 5.17
N THR A 164 2.83 -23.73 5.06
CA THR A 164 3.68 -22.82 5.83
C THR A 164 4.44 -21.94 4.87
N THR A 165 4.39 -20.63 5.11
CA THR A 165 5.20 -19.66 4.40
C THR A 165 6.16 -19.00 5.36
N LEU A 166 7.43 -18.97 4.99
CA LEU A 166 8.44 -18.15 5.63
C LEU A 166 8.82 -17.05 4.66
N GLY A 167 8.87 -15.83 5.12
CA GLY A 167 9.11 -14.71 4.21
C GLY A 167 9.87 -13.54 4.84
N ILE A 168 10.40 -12.70 3.96
CA ILE A 168 10.90 -11.38 4.31
C ILE A 168 9.84 -10.40 3.78
N GLY A 169 9.26 -9.62 4.68
CA GLY A 169 8.24 -8.63 4.37
C GLY A 169 8.72 -7.22 4.61
N LEU A 170 8.16 -6.29 3.88
CA LEU A 170 8.28 -4.85 4.09
C LEU A 170 6.92 -4.32 4.51
N HIS A 171 6.92 -3.62 5.63
CA HIS A 171 5.73 -3.01 6.20
C HIS A 171 5.89 -1.48 6.22
N TYR A 172 4.84 -0.77 5.85
CA TYR A 172 4.78 0.67 5.88
C TYR A 172 3.49 1.15 6.54
N ASP A 173 3.64 2.02 7.53
CA ASP A 173 2.57 2.67 8.27
C ASP A 173 2.57 4.16 8.00
N PHE A 174 1.39 4.71 7.79
CA PHE A 174 1.15 6.13 7.74
C PHE A 174 -0.11 6.47 8.52
N ILE A 175 -0.01 7.41 9.45
CA ILE A 175 -1.13 7.90 10.24
C ILE A 175 -1.12 9.42 10.17
N TYR A 176 -2.25 9.99 9.83
CA TYR A 176 -2.47 11.42 9.79
C TYR A 176 -3.73 11.80 10.56
N SER A 177 -3.59 12.64 11.56
CA SER A 177 -4.69 13.17 12.35
C SER A 177 -4.38 14.60 12.76
N LYS A 178 -5.34 15.25 13.43
CA LYS A 178 -5.16 16.62 13.93
C LYS A 178 -3.91 16.78 14.82
N ASP A 179 -3.60 15.76 15.61
CA ASP A 179 -2.56 15.83 16.65
C ASP A 179 -1.34 14.93 16.36
N ILE A 180 -1.45 14.05 15.39
CA ILE A 180 -0.42 13.04 15.07
C ILE A 180 -0.20 12.99 13.56
N ASN A 181 1.06 13.12 13.19
CA ASN A 181 1.54 12.80 11.85
C ASN A 181 2.72 11.83 12.02
N TYR A 182 2.53 10.62 11.53
CA TYR A 182 3.48 9.53 11.74
C TYR A 182 3.62 8.69 10.49
N SER A 183 4.86 8.35 10.17
CA SER A 183 5.17 7.34 9.15
C SER A 183 6.31 6.44 9.61
N ALA A 184 6.25 5.18 9.29
CA ALA A 184 7.29 4.22 9.59
C ALA A 184 7.39 3.14 8.50
N ASN A 185 8.60 2.62 8.34
CA ASN A 185 8.86 1.40 7.60
C ASN A 185 9.51 0.38 8.52
N SER A 186 9.17 -0.86 8.36
CA SER A 186 9.87 -1.97 8.99
C SER A 186 10.12 -3.11 8.02
N LEU A 187 11.24 -3.78 8.20
CA LEU A 187 11.58 -5.02 7.52
C LEU A 187 11.46 -6.15 8.55
N GLY A 188 10.69 -7.16 8.25
CA GLY A 188 10.40 -8.25 9.17
C GLY A 188 10.48 -9.62 8.52
N PHE A 189 10.49 -10.63 9.38
CA PHE A 189 10.30 -12.03 9.00
C PHE A 189 8.87 -12.42 9.35
N THR A 190 8.22 -13.12 8.45
CA THR A 190 6.87 -13.65 8.63
C THR A 190 6.86 -15.16 8.40
#